data_05f1d34b296cab928dcffbb5f058f9ba
#
_entry.id   05f1d34b296cab928dcffbb5f058f9ba
#
_cell.length_a   1.000
_cell.length_b   1.000
_cell.length_c   1.000
_cell.angle_alpha   90.00
_cell.angle_beta   90.00
_cell.angle_gamma   90.00
#
_symmetry.space_group_name_H-M   'P 1'
#
loop_
_entity.id
_entity.type
_entity.pdbx_description
1 polymer ?
#
loop_
_entity_poly.entity_id
_entity_poly.type
_entity_poly.pdbx_seq_one_letter_code
_entity_poly.pdbx_strand_id
1 'polypeptide(L)'
;MAEQNTQQDLREILQIRRDKLKALQDAGMNPFEITRYDVTHHAQEVKDNFDALEGQTVSLGGRLMSKRGMGKVSFCDLQDKSGRIQIYARRDEMDEEAYNRFKKFDIGDIVGVKGEVFRTQKGEMSIRAHEITLLSKSLQPLPEKFHGLTDKELRYRQRYVDLIMNPESKRNFEIRSKFVAFLRRYLDNLGFMEVETPVLSPIAGGANARPFITHHNTLDIDMYMRIATELHLKRLIVGGMERVYEVGRIFRNEGMDTKHNPEFTTCELYQAFTNLDGMRILQTTLPYKVSTLASPPNTAVVYGMDTVVYRSMPFLSY
;
A
#
# COMPACT_ATOMS: atom_id res chain seq x y z
N MET A 1 -26.78 -13.82 23.42
CA MET A 1 -27.49 -14.58 22.36
C MET A 1 -27.18 -14.05 20.95
N ALA A 2 -27.28 -12.74 20.64
CA ALA A 2 -26.95 -12.23 19.30
C ALA A 2 -25.46 -12.42 18.91
N GLU A 3 -24.53 -12.15 19.80
CA GLU A 3 -23.09 -12.34 19.56
C GLU A 3 -22.69 -13.81 19.39
N GLN A 4 -23.33 -14.73 20.11
CA GLN A 4 -23.08 -16.16 19.97
C GLN A 4 -23.58 -16.70 18.64
N ASN A 5 -24.74 -16.24 18.14
CA ASN A 5 -25.23 -16.58 16.81
C ASN A 5 -24.28 -16.06 15.73
N THR A 6 -23.83 -14.82 15.83
CA THR A 6 -22.90 -14.22 14.85
C THR A 6 -21.56 -14.98 14.78
N GLN A 7 -21.03 -15.47 15.91
CA GLN A 7 -19.82 -16.27 15.93
C GLN A 7 -20.02 -17.68 15.35
N GLN A 8 -21.19 -18.27 15.58
CA GLN A 8 -21.53 -19.58 15.02
C GLN A 8 -21.69 -19.49 13.48
N ASP A 9 -22.41 -18.48 13.00
CA ASP A 9 -22.59 -18.20 11.57
C ASP A 9 -21.23 -17.99 10.87
N LEU A 10 -20.32 -17.24 11.50
CA LEU A 10 -18.97 -17.04 10.97
C LEU A 10 -18.17 -18.34 10.87
N ARG A 11 -18.21 -19.20 11.88
CA ARG A 11 -17.53 -20.51 11.84
C ARG A 11 -18.06 -21.38 10.72
N GLU A 12 -19.36 -21.39 10.51
CA GLU A 12 -20.01 -22.12 9.42
C GLU A 12 -19.55 -21.62 8.05
N ILE A 13 -19.55 -20.30 7.83
CA ILE A 13 -19.06 -19.70 6.60
C ILE A 13 -17.59 -20.06 6.34
N LEU A 14 -16.73 -20.02 7.36
CA LEU A 14 -15.33 -20.40 7.25
C LEU A 14 -15.17 -21.87 6.86
N GLN A 15 -15.99 -22.76 7.45
CA GLN A 15 -15.97 -24.18 7.12
C GLN A 15 -16.42 -24.43 5.67
N ILE A 16 -17.52 -23.82 5.24
CA ILE A 16 -18.01 -23.93 3.86
C ILE A 16 -16.93 -23.52 2.85
N ARG A 17 -16.18 -22.43 3.13
CA ARG A 17 -15.12 -21.97 2.23
C ARG A 17 -13.93 -22.93 2.18
N ARG A 18 -13.57 -23.55 3.31
CA ARG A 18 -12.53 -24.58 3.39
C ARG A 18 -12.95 -25.85 2.63
N ASP A 19 -14.21 -26.26 2.77
CA ASP A 19 -14.75 -27.41 2.06
C ASP A 19 -14.77 -27.21 0.54
N LYS A 20 -15.12 -25.98 0.10
CA LYS A 20 -15.01 -25.61 -1.32
C LYS A 20 -13.58 -25.66 -1.83
N LEU A 21 -12.61 -25.19 -1.04
CA LEU A 21 -11.19 -25.30 -1.40
C LEU A 21 -10.76 -26.75 -1.50
N LYS A 22 -11.10 -27.55 -0.49
CA LYS A 22 -10.78 -28.98 -0.48
C LYS A 22 -11.36 -29.70 -1.69
N ALA A 23 -12.61 -29.43 -2.03
CA ALA A 23 -13.24 -30.03 -3.22
C ALA A 23 -12.51 -29.65 -4.53
N LEU A 24 -11.96 -28.43 -4.62
CA LEU A 24 -11.12 -28.03 -5.76
C LEU A 24 -9.77 -28.77 -5.76
N GLN A 25 -9.14 -28.92 -4.61
CA GLN A 25 -7.88 -29.65 -4.47
C GLN A 25 -8.05 -31.14 -4.80
N ASP A 26 -9.10 -31.77 -4.29
CA ASP A 26 -9.42 -33.19 -4.56
C ASP A 26 -9.73 -33.43 -6.05
N ALA A 27 -10.22 -32.41 -6.77
CA ALA A 27 -10.45 -32.43 -8.21
C ALA A 27 -9.20 -32.07 -9.05
N GLY A 28 -8.03 -31.89 -8.45
CA GLY A 28 -6.79 -31.49 -9.14
C GLY A 28 -6.80 -30.04 -9.67
N MET A 29 -7.67 -29.19 -9.14
CA MET A 29 -7.82 -27.78 -9.53
C MET A 29 -7.43 -26.85 -8.37
N ASN A 30 -6.31 -27.12 -7.71
CA ASN A 30 -5.84 -26.30 -6.59
C ASN A 30 -5.44 -24.89 -7.05
N PRO A 31 -6.18 -23.82 -6.67
CA PRO A 31 -5.87 -22.47 -7.12
C PRO A 31 -4.50 -21.96 -6.63
N PHE A 32 -3.98 -22.51 -5.53
CA PHE A 32 -2.69 -22.09 -4.97
C PHE A 32 -1.47 -22.66 -5.71
N GLU A 33 -1.68 -23.56 -6.67
CA GLU A 33 -0.63 -24.06 -7.56
C GLU A 33 -0.44 -23.18 -8.80
N ILE A 34 -1.39 -22.27 -9.06
CA ILE A 34 -1.28 -21.30 -10.16
C ILE A 34 -0.35 -20.18 -9.71
N THR A 35 0.92 -20.25 -10.11
CA THR A 35 1.95 -19.29 -9.70
C THR A 35 2.07 -18.07 -10.62
N ARG A 36 1.46 -18.13 -11.81
CA ARG A 36 1.50 -17.06 -12.81
C ARG A 36 0.16 -16.92 -13.52
N TYR A 37 -0.26 -15.70 -13.74
CA TYR A 37 -1.39 -15.33 -14.59
C TYR A 37 -1.03 -14.09 -15.40
N ASP A 38 -1.16 -14.14 -16.72
CA ASP A 38 -0.75 -13.05 -17.60
C ASP A 38 -1.86 -11.98 -17.68
N VAL A 39 -1.63 -10.85 -17.03
CA VAL A 39 -2.50 -9.67 -17.05
C VAL A 39 -2.02 -8.73 -18.15
N THR A 40 -2.90 -8.41 -19.10
CA THR A 40 -2.59 -7.47 -20.19
C THR A 40 -2.97 -6.03 -19.87
N HIS A 41 -4.07 -5.83 -19.15
CA HIS A 41 -4.62 -4.52 -18.82
C HIS A 41 -5.13 -4.45 -17.38
N HIS A 42 -5.24 -3.23 -16.87
CA HIS A 42 -5.86 -2.95 -15.57
C HIS A 42 -7.24 -2.30 -15.73
N ALA A 43 -8.08 -2.39 -14.71
CA ALA A 43 -9.47 -1.93 -14.73
C ALA A 43 -9.63 -0.47 -15.16
N GLN A 44 -8.79 0.44 -14.63
CA GLN A 44 -8.85 1.86 -14.99
C GLN A 44 -8.30 2.09 -16.39
N GLU A 45 -7.27 1.40 -16.80
CA GLU A 45 -6.68 1.49 -18.14
C GLU A 45 -7.70 1.11 -19.24
N VAL A 46 -8.50 0.04 -18.99
CA VAL A 46 -9.60 -0.33 -19.89
C VAL A 46 -10.64 0.77 -19.99
N LYS A 47 -10.98 1.42 -18.86
CA LYS A 47 -11.95 2.52 -18.86
C LYS A 47 -11.45 3.77 -19.57
N ASP A 48 -10.18 4.12 -19.33
CA ASP A 48 -9.56 5.32 -19.90
C ASP A 48 -9.34 5.20 -21.42
N ASN A 49 -9.13 3.97 -21.92
CA ASN A 49 -8.90 3.67 -23.34
C ASN A 49 -10.06 2.88 -23.96
N PHE A 50 -11.27 3.02 -23.42
CA PHE A 50 -12.42 2.18 -23.79
C PHE A 50 -12.66 2.15 -25.29
N ASP A 51 -12.73 3.31 -25.94
CA ASP A 51 -13.05 3.42 -27.38
C ASP A 51 -12.03 2.70 -28.28
N ALA A 52 -10.77 2.63 -27.82
CA ALA A 52 -9.72 1.91 -28.55
C ALA A 52 -9.72 0.41 -28.25
N LEU A 53 -10.25 0.00 -27.10
CA LEU A 53 -10.24 -1.38 -26.64
C LEU A 53 -11.58 -2.09 -26.85
N GLU A 54 -12.65 -1.38 -27.20
CA GLU A 54 -13.98 -1.98 -27.43
C GLU A 54 -13.90 -3.08 -28.52
N GLY A 55 -14.43 -4.25 -28.23
CA GLY A 55 -14.33 -5.43 -29.07
C GLY A 55 -13.03 -6.20 -28.96
N GLN A 56 -12.01 -5.69 -28.26
CA GLN A 56 -10.75 -6.40 -28.08
C GLN A 56 -10.80 -7.32 -26.87
N THR A 57 -10.07 -8.43 -26.97
CA THR A 57 -9.92 -9.37 -25.83
C THR A 57 -8.79 -8.91 -24.93
N VAL A 58 -9.09 -8.77 -23.65
CA VAL A 58 -8.15 -8.39 -22.58
C VAL A 58 -8.11 -9.47 -21.49
N SER A 59 -7.03 -9.47 -20.73
CA SER A 59 -6.86 -10.33 -19.55
C SER A 59 -6.60 -9.46 -18.31
N LEU A 60 -7.44 -9.62 -17.29
CA LEU A 60 -7.38 -8.88 -16.03
C LEU A 60 -7.25 -9.85 -14.85
N GLY A 61 -6.55 -9.41 -13.81
CA GLY A 61 -6.45 -10.12 -12.54
C GLY A 61 -6.92 -9.24 -11.38
N GLY A 62 -7.77 -9.76 -10.50
CA GLY A 62 -8.27 -8.95 -9.40
C GLY A 62 -9.13 -9.72 -8.41
N ARG A 63 -9.68 -9.01 -7.45
CA ARG A 63 -10.54 -9.53 -6.39
C ARG A 63 -12.02 -9.36 -6.73
N LEU A 64 -12.80 -10.43 -6.55
CA LEU A 64 -14.26 -10.35 -6.63
C LEU A 64 -14.82 -9.57 -5.44
N MET A 65 -15.42 -8.41 -5.70
CA MET A 65 -15.98 -7.51 -4.68
C MET A 65 -17.50 -7.57 -4.60
N SER A 66 -18.16 -8.01 -5.66
CA SER A 66 -19.59 -8.28 -5.68
C SER A 66 -19.89 -9.38 -6.69
N LYS A 67 -21.00 -10.08 -6.49
CA LYS A 67 -21.50 -11.06 -7.43
C LYS A 67 -23.01 -11.12 -7.37
N ARG A 68 -23.66 -11.00 -8.53
CA ARG A 68 -25.13 -11.05 -8.67
C ARG A 68 -25.46 -11.99 -9.83
N GLY A 69 -26.18 -13.07 -9.54
CA GLY A 69 -26.65 -14.02 -10.53
C GLY A 69 -28.08 -13.70 -10.96
N MET A 70 -28.35 -13.77 -12.25
CA MET A 70 -29.70 -13.63 -12.84
C MET A 70 -29.89 -14.75 -13.88
N GLY A 71 -30.32 -15.94 -13.41
CA GLY A 71 -30.52 -17.09 -14.27
C GLY A 71 -29.23 -17.59 -14.95
N LYS A 72 -29.13 -17.39 -16.27
CA LYS A 72 -27.95 -17.80 -17.08
C LYS A 72 -26.84 -16.76 -17.12
N VAL A 73 -27.01 -15.61 -16.44
CA VAL A 73 -26.09 -14.47 -16.45
C VAL A 73 -25.65 -14.17 -15.04
N SER A 74 -24.40 -13.79 -14.89
CA SER A 74 -23.83 -13.28 -13.62
C SER A 74 -23.06 -12.01 -13.88
N PHE A 75 -23.27 -11.03 -13.03
CA PHE A 75 -22.48 -9.80 -12.98
C PHE A 75 -21.62 -9.82 -11.73
N CYS A 76 -20.37 -9.44 -11.85
CA CYS A 76 -19.52 -9.23 -10.69
C CYS A 76 -18.61 -8.01 -10.88
N ASP A 77 -18.18 -7.40 -9.76
CA ASP A 77 -17.20 -6.34 -9.78
C ASP A 77 -15.82 -6.95 -9.49
N LEU A 78 -14.90 -6.78 -10.41
CA LEU A 78 -13.48 -7.11 -10.25
C LEU A 78 -12.74 -5.87 -9.80
N GLN A 79 -12.02 -5.95 -8.68
CA GLN A 79 -11.17 -4.87 -8.17
C GLN A 79 -9.70 -5.27 -8.32
N ASP A 80 -8.93 -4.43 -9.01
CA ASP A 80 -7.48 -4.53 -9.10
C ASP A 80 -6.76 -3.35 -8.41
N LYS A 81 -5.48 -3.17 -8.69
CA LYS A 81 -4.70 -2.05 -8.13
C LYS A 81 -5.18 -0.67 -8.59
N SER A 82 -5.80 -0.57 -9.76
CA SER A 82 -6.17 0.68 -10.42
C SER A 82 -7.61 1.10 -10.15
N GLY A 83 -8.51 0.14 -9.90
CA GLY A 83 -9.92 0.42 -9.69
C GLY A 83 -10.80 -0.81 -9.78
N ARG A 84 -12.06 -0.59 -10.16
CA ARG A 84 -13.06 -1.65 -10.35
C ARG A 84 -13.59 -1.63 -11.77
N ILE A 85 -13.88 -2.81 -12.30
CA ILE A 85 -14.57 -3.00 -13.57
C ILE A 85 -15.63 -4.08 -13.43
N GLN A 86 -16.74 -3.93 -14.15
CA GLN A 86 -17.80 -4.93 -14.18
C GLN A 86 -17.39 -6.09 -15.09
N ILE A 87 -17.62 -7.29 -14.63
CA ILE A 87 -17.49 -8.53 -15.41
C ILE A 87 -18.88 -9.08 -15.68
N TYR A 88 -19.16 -9.34 -16.93
CA TYR A 88 -20.36 -9.99 -17.42
C TYR A 88 -20.02 -11.43 -17.80
N ALA A 89 -20.54 -12.38 -17.07
CA ALA A 89 -20.34 -13.81 -17.31
C ALA A 89 -21.67 -14.45 -17.71
N ARG A 90 -21.71 -15.08 -18.88
CA ARG A 90 -22.88 -15.74 -19.42
C ARG A 90 -22.58 -17.21 -19.72
N ARG A 91 -23.51 -18.11 -19.33
CA ARG A 91 -23.35 -19.55 -19.50
C ARG A 91 -23.15 -19.96 -20.97
N ASP A 92 -23.84 -19.28 -21.89
CA ASP A 92 -23.80 -19.61 -23.32
C ASP A 92 -22.54 -19.09 -24.03
N GLU A 93 -21.74 -18.24 -23.37
CA GLU A 93 -20.50 -17.61 -23.88
C GLU A 93 -19.24 -18.17 -23.20
N MET A 94 -19.42 -18.97 -22.17
CA MET A 94 -18.37 -19.70 -21.46
C MET A 94 -18.60 -21.19 -21.56
N ASP A 95 -17.57 -22.01 -21.30
CA ASP A 95 -17.76 -23.42 -21.06
C ASP A 95 -18.71 -23.65 -19.87
N GLU A 96 -19.68 -24.56 -20.02
CA GLU A 96 -20.71 -24.79 -19.01
C GLU A 96 -20.15 -25.21 -17.66
N GLU A 97 -19.12 -26.05 -17.65
CA GLU A 97 -18.49 -26.49 -16.42
C GLU A 97 -17.71 -25.32 -15.76
N ALA A 98 -17.01 -24.51 -16.56
CA ALA A 98 -16.30 -23.32 -16.08
C ALA A 98 -17.28 -22.31 -15.49
N TYR A 99 -18.43 -22.06 -16.12
CA TYR A 99 -19.47 -21.21 -15.57
C TYR A 99 -20.05 -21.77 -14.26
N ASN A 100 -20.30 -23.08 -14.18
CA ASN A 100 -20.79 -23.73 -12.97
C ASN A 100 -19.76 -23.70 -11.83
N ARG A 101 -18.46 -23.79 -12.14
CA ARG A 101 -17.38 -23.55 -11.17
C ARG A 101 -17.37 -22.10 -10.68
N PHE A 102 -17.43 -21.13 -11.60
CA PHE A 102 -17.51 -19.71 -11.28
C PHE A 102 -18.70 -19.37 -10.36
N LYS A 103 -19.84 -20.01 -10.54
CA LYS A 103 -21.00 -19.83 -9.64
C LYS A 103 -20.71 -20.17 -8.18
N LYS A 104 -19.72 -21.05 -7.91
CA LYS A 104 -19.31 -21.44 -6.55
C LYS A 104 -18.24 -20.52 -5.94
N PHE A 105 -17.67 -19.59 -6.72
CA PHE A 105 -16.69 -18.62 -6.21
C PHE A 105 -17.35 -17.68 -5.22
N ASP A 106 -16.56 -17.24 -4.24
CA ASP A 106 -17.02 -16.37 -3.16
C ASP A 106 -16.51 -14.93 -3.34
N ILE A 107 -17.22 -13.99 -2.75
CA ILE A 107 -16.73 -12.61 -2.62
C ILE A 107 -15.43 -12.63 -1.82
N GLY A 108 -14.41 -11.95 -2.33
CA GLY A 108 -13.06 -11.96 -1.79
C GLY A 108 -12.08 -12.86 -2.55
N ASP A 109 -12.54 -13.80 -3.36
CA ASP A 109 -11.67 -14.63 -4.19
C ASP A 109 -10.86 -13.77 -5.18
N ILE A 110 -9.61 -14.17 -5.45
CA ILE A 110 -8.79 -13.58 -6.51
C ILE A 110 -8.99 -14.39 -7.77
N VAL A 111 -9.33 -13.72 -8.84
CA VAL A 111 -9.60 -14.37 -10.13
C VAL A 111 -8.85 -13.70 -11.27
N GLY A 112 -8.51 -14.49 -12.27
CA GLY A 112 -8.15 -14.03 -13.61
C GLY A 112 -9.37 -14.06 -14.51
N VAL A 113 -9.55 -13.04 -15.32
CA VAL A 113 -10.67 -12.92 -16.27
C VAL A 113 -10.11 -12.62 -17.65
N LYS A 114 -10.40 -13.44 -18.63
CA LYS A 114 -10.10 -13.17 -20.04
C LYS A 114 -11.42 -12.97 -20.78
N GLY A 115 -11.54 -11.86 -21.51
CA GLY A 115 -12.79 -11.55 -22.19
C GLY A 115 -12.72 -10.29 -23.01
N GLU A 116 -13.81 -10.00 -23.72
CA GLU A 116 -13.96 -8.87 -24.63
C GLU A 116 -14.42 -7.61 -23.90
N VAL A 117 -13.81 -6.50 -24.19
CA VAL A 117 -14.24 -5.17 -23.71
C VAL A 117 -15.52 -4.77 -24.44
N PHE A 118 -16.56 -4.44 -23.70
CA PHE A 118 -17.83 -4.04 -24.29
C PHE A 118 -18.61 -3.07 -23.39
N ARG A 119 -19.59 -2.40 -23.98
CA ARG A 119 -20.54 -1.55 -23.26
C ARG A 119 -21.88 -2.27 -23.11
N THR A 120 -22.37 -2.35 -21.90
CA THR A 120 -23.70 -2.91 -21.64
C THR A 120 -24.82 -2.00 -22.20
N GLN A 121 -26.03 -2.53 -22.35
CA GLN A 121 -27.20 -1.74 -22.79
C GLN A 121 -27.50 -0.54 -21.88
N LYS A 122 -27.05 -0.57 -20.62
CA LYS A 122 -27.17 0.53 -19.65
C LYS A 122 -25.99 1.51 -19.69
N GLY A 123 -25.07 1.33 -20.62
CA GLY A 123 -23.90 2.21 -20.79
C GLY A 123 -22.70 1.86 -19.89
N GLU A 124 -22.75 0.79 -19.09
CA GLU A 124 -21.64 0.39 -18.21
C GLU A 124 -20.50 -0.27 -19.00
N MET A 125 -19.27 0.24 -18.82
CA MET A 125 -18.04 -0.35 -19.40
C MET A 125 -17.73 -1.66 -18.67
N SER A 126 -17.68 -2.75 -19.42
CA SER A 126 -17.64 -4.10 -18.84
C SER A 126 -16.74 -5.04 -19.64
N ILE A 127 -16.37 -6.14 -19.04
CA ILE A 127 -15.69 -7.26 -19.72
C ILE A 127 -16.68 -8.42 -19.87
N ARG A 128 -16.93 -8.84 -21.09
CA ARG A 128 -17.65 -10.06 -21.42
C ARG A 128 -16.70 -11.24 -21.27
N ALA A 129 -16.83 -11.97 -20.18
CA ALA A 129 -15.91 -13.04 -19.83
C ALA A 129 -16.09 -14.26 -20.72
N HIS A 130 -15.01 -14.69 -21.34
CA HIS A 130 -14.89 -15.99 -22.03
C HIS A 130 -14.31 -17.03 -21.07
N GLU A 131 -13.41 -16.62 -20.17
CA GLU A 131 -12.77 -17.47 -19.18
C GLU A 131 -12.65 -16.74 -17.85
N ILE A 132 -12.94 -17.47 -16.74
CA ILE A 132 -12.70 -16.99 -15.37
C ILE A 132 -11.98 -18.08 -14.60
N THR A 133 -10.74 -17.80 -14.23
CA THR A 133 -9.85 -18.72 -13.50
C THR A 133 -9.74 -18.29 -12.04
N LEU A 134 -9.93 -19.23 -11.10
CA LEU A 134 -9.68 -18.98 -9.68
C LEU A 134 -8.18 -19.03 -9.42
N LEU A 135 -7.58 -17.89 -9.00
CA LEU A 135 -6.15 -17.78 -8.72
C LEU A 135 -5.83 -17.93 -7.22
N SER A 136 -6.75 -17.52 -6.36
CA SER A 136 -6.61 -17.67 -4.91
C SER A 136 -7.96 -17.67 -4.24
N LYS A 137 -8.18 -18.63 -3.35
CA LYS A 137 -9.42 -18.76 -2.58
C LYS A 137 -9.38 -17.90 -1.32
N SER A 138 -10.37 -17.03 -1.17
CA SER A 138 -10.57 -16.27 0.06
C SER A 138 -11.23 -17.15 1.11
N LEU A 139 -10.49 -17.52 2.15
CA LEU A 139 -11.00 -18.38 3.23
C LEU A 139 -11.77 -17.61 4.29
N GLN A 140 -11.54 -16.30 4.40
CA GLN A 140 -12.28 -15.42 5.30
C GLN A 140 -13.21 -14.50 4.52
N PRO A 141 -14.45 -14.28 4.99
CA PRO A 141 -15.33 -13.29 4.38
C PRO A 141 -14.76 -11.88 4.57
N LEU A 142 -14.98 -11.03 3.58
CA LEU A 142 -14.72 -9.60 3.74
C LEU A 142 -15.79 -8.97 4.65
N PRO A 143 -15.47 -7.89 5.37
CA PRO A 143 -16.46 -7.10 6.11
C PRO A 143 -17.62 -6.66 5.22
N GLU A 144 -18.78 -6.40 5.81
CA GLU A 144 -19.96 -5.98 5.07
C GLU A 144 -19.71 -4.70 4.24
N LYS A 145 -20.23 -4.71 3.01
CA LYS A 145 -19.96 -3.70 1.99
C LYS A 145 -20.41 -2.29 2.38
N PHE A 146 -21.49 -2.18 3.16
CA PHE A 146 -22.12 -0.89 3.45
C PHE A 146 -21.47 -0.12 4.59
N HIS A 147 -20.81 -0.80 5.51
CA HIS A 147 -20.17 -0.16 6.66
C HIS A 147 -18.64 -0.18 6.58
N GLY A 148 -18.07 -0.97 5.65
CA GLY A 148 -16.63 -1.14 5.50
C GLY A 148 -15.99 -1.61 6.82
N LEU A 149 -14.68 -1.40 6.94
CA LEU A 149 -13.97 -1.56 8.20
C LEU A 149 -13.90 -0.17 8.85
N THR A 150 -14.89 0.19 9.69
CA THR A 150 -15.01 1.53 10.30
C THR A 150 -14.25 1.65 11.60
N ASP A 151 -14.12 0.56 12.34
CA ASP A 151 -13.36 0.53 13.59
C ASP A 151 -11.87 0.84 13.35
N LYS A 152 -11.38 1.93 13.97
CA LYS A 152 -10.01 2.42 13.75
C LYS A 152 -8.95 1.42 14.18
N GLU A 153 -9.17 0.73 15.29
CA GLU A 153 -8.21 -0.24 15.81
C GLU A 153 -8.12 -1.47 14.92
N LEU A 154 -9.25 -2.00 14.48
CA LEU A 154 -9.28 -3.09 13.50
C LEU A 154 -8.61 -2.70 12.18
N ARG A 155 -8.78 -1.46 11.71
CA ARG A 155 -8.09 -0.93 10.51
C ARG A 155 -6.56 -0.94 10.67
N TYR A 156 -6.05 -0.65 11.85
CA TYR A 156 -4.62 -0.72 12.12
C TYR A 156 -4.13 -2.17 12.25
N ARG A 157 -4.87 -3.03 12.97
CA ARG A 157 -4.50 -4.43 13.19
C ARG A 157 -4.64 -5.29 11.93
N GLN A 158 -5.66 -5.01 11.11
CA GLN A 158 -5.94 -5.73 9.86
C GLN A 158 -5.77 -4.80 8.66
N ARG A 159 -4.59 -4.17 8.54
CA ARG A 159 -4.29 -3.21 7.49
C ARG A 159 -4.55 -3.76 6.07
N TYR A 160 -4.29 -5.04 5.86
CA TYR A 160 -4.57 -5.71 4.59
C TYR A 160 -6.07 -5.74 4.25
N VAL A 161 -6.96 -5.86 5.23
CA VAL A 161 -8.42 -5.76 5.02
C VAL A 161 -8.82 -4.29 4.79
N ASP A 162 -8.25 -3.36 5.56
CA ASP A 162 -8.47 -1.93 5.39
C ASP A 162 -8.11 -1.47 3.96
N LEU A 163 -7.00 -1.95 3.40
CA LEU A 163 -6.58 -1.64 2.03
C LEU A 163 -7.52 -2.24 0.95
N ILE A 164 -8.20 -3.34 1.24
CA ILE A 164 -9.21 -3.94 0.34
C ILE A 164 -10.50 -3.12 0.37
N MET A 165 -10.94 -2.72 1.57
CA MET A 165 -12.26 -2.13 1.78
C MET A 165 -12.28 -0.61 1.64
N ASN A 166 -11.20 0.08 2.03
CA ASN A 166 -11.10 1.53 2.10
C ASN A 166 -10.10 2.08 1.08
N PRO A 167 -10.55 2.54 -0.10
CA PRO A 167 -9.65 3.08 -1.14
C PRO A 167 -8.81 4.26 -0.66
N GLU A 168 -9.32 5.07 0.29
CA GLU A 168 -8.60 6.21 0.86
C GLU A 168 -7.32 5.76 1.59
N SER A 169 -7.37 4.64 2.31
CA SER A 169 -6.18 4.10 2.98
C SER A 169 -5.08 3.77 1.98
N LYS A 170 -5.43 3.11 0.87
CA LYS A 170 -4.50 2.81 -0.22
C LYS A 170 -3.90 4.09 -0.81
N ARG A 171 -4.75 5.09 -1.10
CA ARG A 171 -4.33 6.39 -1.63
C ARG A 171 -3.30 7.08 -0.71
N ASN A 172 -3.48 7.01 0.61
CA ASN A 172 -2.54 7.60 1.56
C ASN A 172 -1.14 6.96 1.46
N PHE A 173 -1.05 5.63 1.31
CA PHE A 173 0.22 4.94 1.09
C PHE A 173 0.86 5.32 -0.24
N GLU A 174 0.08 5.43 -1.31
CA GLU A 174 0.56 5.85 -2.63
C GLU A 174 1.09 7.28 -2.60
N ILE A 175 0.37 8.22 -1.95
CA ILE A 175 0.80 9.60 -1.77
C ILE A 175 2.11 9.65 -0.98
N ARG A 176 2.20 8.90 0.13
CA ARG A 176 3.44 8.84 0.93
C ARG A 176 4.62 8.35 0.09
N SER A 177 4.45 7.30 -0.69
CA SER A 177 5.51 6.77 -1.55
C SER A 177 5.95 7.79 -2.61
N LYS A 178 4.98 8.43 -3.28
CA LYS A 178 5.26 9.50 -4.26
C LYS A 178 5.96 10.70 -3.64
N PHE A 179 5.57 11.08 -2.41
CA PHE A 179 6.18 12.17 -1.67
C PHE A 179 7.65 11.88 -1.36
N VAL A 180 7.97 10.71 -0.83
CA VAL A 180 9.36 10.32 -0.52
C VAL A 180 10.21 10.28 -1.79
N ALA A 181 9.67 9.71 -2.88
CA ALA A 181 10.36 9.68 -4.16
C ALA A 181 10.59 11.09 -4.75
N PHE A 182 9.65 12.00 -4.55
CA PHE A 182 9.82 13.40 -4.93
C PHE A 182 10.90 14.09 -4.09
N LEU A 183 10.87 13.90 -2.76
CA LEU A 183 11.83 14.49 -1.83
C LEU A 183 13.26 14.09 -2.21
N ARG A 184 13.51 12.81 -2.49
CA ARG A 184 14.80 12.31 -2.97
C ARG A 184 15.26 13.03 -4.24
N ARG A 185 14.42 12.99 -5.29
CA ARG A 185 14.76 13.68 -6.55
C ARG A 185 15.00 15.17 -6.37
N TYR A 186 14.25 15.81 -5.49
CA TYR A 186 14.43 17.24 -5.21
C TYR A 186 15.79 17.54 -4.56
N LEU A 187 16.18 16.76 -3.56
CA LEU A 187 17.46 16.93 -2.87
C LEU A 187 18.64 16.54 -3.77
N ASP A 188 18.52 15.44 -4.54
CA ASP A 188 19.53 15.02 -5.51
C ASP A 188 19.80 16.12 -6.55
N ASN A 189 18.73 16.75 -7.08
CA ASN A 189 18.85 17.86 -8.03
C ASN A 189 19.49 19.14 -7.43
N LEU A 190 19.50 19.27 -6.10
CA LEU A 190 20.21 20.33 -5.40
C LEU A 190 21.65 19.93 -5.03
N GLY A 191 22.10 18.78 -5.47
CA GLY A 191 23.43 18.25 -5.22
C GLY A 191 23.66 17.67 -3.81
N PHE A 192 22.57 17.31 -3.13
CA PHE A 192 22.68 16.52 -1.90
C PHE A 192 22.89 15.05 -2.23
N MET A 193 23.72 14.38 -1.42
CA MET A 193 23.95 12.93 -1.50
C MET A 193 23.12 12.24 -0.43
N GLU A 194 22.27 11.25 -0.83
CA GLU A 194 21.61 10.38 0.13
C GLU A 194 22.63 9.43 0.74
N VAL A 195 22.61 9.28 2.05
CA VAL A 195 23.50 8.38 2.79
C VAL A 195 22.69 7.52 3.75
N GLU A 196 23.24 6.37 4.10
CA GLU A 196 22.72 5.49 5.15
C GLU A 196 23.71 5.43 6.29
N THR A 197 23.25 5.72 7.51
CA THR A 197 24.07 5.69 8.71
C THR A 197 23.60 4.60 9.66
N PRO A 198 24.44 4.13 10.60
CA PRO A 198 24.09 3.03 11.48
C PRO A 198 22.83 3.28 12.30
N VAL A 199 21.96 2.27 12.36
CA VAL A 199 20.77 2.26 13.22
C VAL A 199 21.15 1.95 14.68
N LEU A 200 22.12 1.05 14.87
CA LEU A 200 22.64 0.68 16.19
C LEU A 200 23.92 1.47 16.49
N SER A 201 24.01 2.03 17.67
CA SER A 201 25.17 2.78 18.14
C SER A 201 25.52 2.41 19.58
N PRO A 202 26.80 2.35 19.95
CA PRO A 202 27.20 2.18 21.36
C PRO A 202 26.92 3.42 22.21
N ILE A 203 26.55 4.55 21.58
CA ILE A 203 26.28 5.81 22.27
C ILE A 203 24.95 6.36 21.74
N ALA A 204 24.03 6.64 22.66
CA ALA A 204 22.83 7.41 22.35
C ALA A 204 23.17 8.90 22.23
N GLY A 205 22.67 9.57 21.18
CA GLY A 205 22.94 11.00 21.00
C GLY A 205 22.26 11.60 19.78
N GLY A 206 22.41 12.93 19.62
CA GLY A 206 21.85 13.70 18.52
C GLY A 206 20.46 14.25 18.78
N ALA A 207 19.80 13.87 19.87
CA ALA A 207 18.51 14.41 20.30
C ALA A 207 18.34 14.24 21.81
N ASN A 208 17.35 14.94 22.37
CA ASN A 208 16.93 14.74 23.75
C ASN A 208 15.70 13.81 23.77
N ALA A 209 15.95 12.51 23.70
CA ALA A 209 14.90 11.48 23.67
C ALA A 209 15.41 10.20 24.36
N ARG A 210 14.49 9.37 24.82
CA ARG A 210 14.82 8.06 25.44
C ARG A 210 15.06 7.01 24.35
N PRO A 211 16.25 6.35 24.30
CA PRO A 211 16.51 5.32 23.31
C PRO A 211 15.86 3.97 23.69
N PHE A 212 15.64 3.12 22.69
CA PHE A 212 15.51 1.68 22.89
C PHE A 212 16.91 1.09 23.06
N ILE A 213 17.08 0.19 24.01
CA ILE A 213 18.34 -0.48 24.33
C ILE A 213 18.24 -1.93 23.88
N THR A 214 19.29 -2.44 23.25
CA THR A 214 19.47 -3.84 22.90
C THR A 214 20.87 -4.29 23.27
N HIS A 215 21.11 -5.61 23.32
CA HIS A 215 22.40 -6.18 23.69
C HIS A 215 23.07 -6.84 22.48
N HIS A 216 24.36 -6.55 22.25
CA HIS A 216 25.16 -7.20 21.22
C HIS A 216 25.87 -8.41 21.82
N ASN A 217 25.33 -9.61 21.61
CA ASN A 217 25.77 -10.85 22.27
C ASN A 217 27.26 -11.16 22.10
N THR A 218 27.83 -10.97 20.89
CA THR A 218 29.23 -11.31 20.64
C THR A 218 30.19 -10.35 21.29
N LEU A 219 29.85 -9.08 21.39
CA LEU A 219 30.72 -8.05 22.00
C LEU A 219 30.42 -7.84 23.47
N ASP A 220 29.34 -8.45 23.99
CA ASP A 220 28.89 -8.31 25.38
C ASP A 220 28.73 -6.84 25.81
N ILE A 221 28.10 -6.02 24.93
CA ILE A 221 27.86 -4.59 25.16
C ILE A 221 26.42 -4.20 24.87
N ASP A 222 25.93 -3.19 25.57
CA ASP A 222 24.65 -2.58 25.26
C ASP A 222 24.79 -1.65 24.04
N MET A 223 23.80 -1.72 23.16
CA MET A 223 23.65 -0.89 21.98
C MET A 223 22.33 -0.14 22.06
N TYR A 224 22.31 1.03 21.46
CA TYR A 224 21.16 1.91 21.42
C TYR A 224 20.62 2.03 19.99
N MET A 225 19.31 1.90 19.83
CA MET A 225 18.68 2.27 18.56
C MET A 225 18.72 3.80 18.42
N ARG A 226 19.09 4.30 17.26
CA ARG A 226 19.27 5.73 17.01
C ARG A 226 18.00 6.54 17.27
N ILE A 227 18.14 7.64 17.98
CA ILE A 227 17.11 8.63 18.25
C ILE A 227 17.16 9.84 17.30
N ALA A 228 18.25 9.96 16.53
CA ALA A 228 18.51 10.95 15.49
C ALA A 228 19.67 10.46 14.59
N THR A 229 19.80 11.03 13.40
CA THR A 229 20.91 10.76 12.47
C THR A 229 22.02 11.83 12.56
N GLU A 230 21.81 12.88 13.35
CA GLU A 230 22.64 14.07 13.48
C GLU A 230 24.13 13.82 13.57
N LEU A 231 24.57 13.00 14.54
CA LEU A 231 26.00 12.81 14.81
C LEU A 231 26.74 12.17 13.65
N HIS A 232 26.10 11.24 12.96
CA HIS A 232 26.68 10.57 11.81
C HIS A 232 26.76 11.50 10.60
N LEU A 233 25.69 12.25 10.31
CA LEU A 233 25.67 13.20 9.19
C LEU A 233 26.69 14.33 9.39
N LYS A 234 26.85 14.83 10.62
CA LYS A 234 27.89 15.81 10.94
C LYS A 234 29.32 15.29 10.70
N ARG A 235 29.57 14.01 11.02
CA ARG A 235 30.90 13.37 10.75
C ARG A 235 31.18 13.29 9.24
N LEU A 236 30.14 13.07 8.42
CA LEU A 236 30.28 13.07 6.96
C LEU A 236 30.63 14.47 6.43
N ILE A 237 30.01 15.53 6.98
CA ILE A 237 30.40 16.91 6.65
C ILE A 237 31.85 17.19 7.02
N VAL A 238 32.31 16.77 8.21
CA VAL A 238 33.72 16.89 8.62
C VAL A 238 34.63 16.10 7.69
N GLY A 239 34.16 14.95 7.17
CA GLY A 239 34.86 14.13 6.17
C GLY A 239 34.92 14.73 4.77
N GLY A 240 34.34 15.94 4.54
CA GLY A 240 34.38 16.65 3.27
C GLY A 240 33.14 16.45 2.37
N MET A 241 32.12 15.78 2.84
CA MET A 241 30.83 15.71 2.11
C MET A 241 30.04 16.98 2.36
N GLU A 242 29.99 17.88 1.37
CA GLU A 242 29.43 19.22 1.56
C GLU A 242 27.90 19.25 1.71
N ARG A 243 27.18 18.27 1.16
CA ARG A 243 25.72 18.18 1.19
C ARG A 243 25.30 16.73 1.34
N VAL A 244 24.71 16.40 2.46
CA VAL A 244 24.23 15.04 2.75
C VAL A 244 22.81 15.06 3.31
N TYR A 245 22.05 14.02 3.03
CA TYR A 245 20.76 13.78 3.68
C TYR A 245 20.53 12.29 3.91
N GLU A 246 19.67 11.99 4.86
CA GLU A 246 19.19 10.63 5.11
C GLU A 246 17.70 10.62 5.30
N VAL A 247 17.00 9.75 4.56
CA VAL A 247 15.59 9.42 4.80
C VAL A 247 15.56 8.09 5.53
N GLY A 248 15.40 8.12 6.85
CA GLY A 248 15.57 6.94 7.68
C GLY A 248 14.60 6.84 8.84
N ARG A 249 14.54 5.64 9.42
CA ARG A 249 13.81 5.39 10.66
C ARG A 249 14.63 5.84 11.86
N ILE A 250 13.94 6.50 12.79
CA ILE A 250 14.46 6.78 14.13
C ILE A 250 13.49 6.22 15.16
N PHE A 251 14.00 6.01 16.37
CA PHE A 251 13.34 5.26 17.43
C PHE A 251 13.41 6.03 18.74
N ARG A 252 12.26 6.30 19.36
CA ARG A 252 12.17 6.99 20.65
C ARG A 252 11.27 6.21 21.58
N ASN A 253 11.82 5.71 22.67
CA ASN A 253 11.11 4.94 23.68
C ASN A 253 10.32 5.87 24.61
N GLU A 254 9.31 6.52 24.04
CA GLU A 254 8.46 7.51 24.68
C GLU A 254 6.99 7.14 24.54
N GLY A 255 6.09 7.94 25.10
CA GLY A 255 4.65 7.72 25.02
C GLY A 255 4.12 7.75 23.59
N MET A 256 3.06 7.01 23.33
CA MET A 256 2.35 6.99 22.03
C MET A 256 1.06 7.79 22.13
N ASP A 257 0.80 8.57 21.08
CA ASP A 257 -0.48 9.26 20.87
C ASP A 257 -0.83 9.28 19.37
N THR A 258 -1.82 10.08 18.99
CA THR A 258 -2.26 10.17 17.59
C THR A 258 -1.23 10.80 16.65
N LYS A 259 -0.19 11.46 17.17
CA LYS A 259 0.87 12.16 16.42
C LYS A 259 2.26 11.58 16.66
N HIS A 260 2.46 10.85 17.74
CA HIS A 260 3.76 10.33 18.15
C HIS A 260 3.75 8.81 18.16
N ASN A 261 4.66 8.21 17.42
CA ASN A 261 4.96 6.79 17.43
C ASN A 261 6.39 6.56 17.91
N PRO A 262 6.67 5.44 18.57
CA PRO A 262 8.03 5.13 19.03
C PRO A 262 9.00 4.88 17.85
N GLU A 263 8.48 4.63 16.68
CA GLU A 263 9.21 4.43 15.43
C GLU A 263 8.61 5.29 14.33
N PHE A 264 9.40 6.17 13.73
CA PHE A 264 8.94 7.06 12.67
C PHE A 264 10.04 7.38 11.65
N THR A 265 9.65 7.88 10.48
CA THR A 265 10.59 8.24 9.42
C THR A 265 10.87 9.74 9.47
N THR A 266 12.15 10.11 9.43
CA THR A 266 12.61 11.49 9.27
C THR A 266 13.37 11.63 7.95
N CYS A 267 13.45 12.88 7.48
CA CYS A 267 14.48 13.30 6.53
C CYS A 267 15.33 14.34 7.24
N GLU A 268 16.58 14.03 7.50
CA GLU A 268 17.55 14.93 8.10
C GLU A 268 18.64 15.25 7.08
N LEU A 269 19.03 16.54 6.97
CA LEU A 269 19.98 16.96 5.95
C LEU A 269 20.95 18.02 6.51
N TYR A 270 22.17 18.02 5.99
CA TYR A 270 23.24 18.94 6.38
C TYR A 270 23.91 19.49 5.14
N GLN A 271 24.28 20.78 5.20
CA GLN A 271 25.00 21.46 4.15
C GLN A 271 26.10 22.33 4.75
N ALA A 272 27.32 22.18 4.24
CA ALA A 272 28.45 23.07 4.51
C ALA A 272 28.28 24.41 3.78
N PHE A 273 29.00 25.42 4.19
CA PHE A 273 29.08 26.74 3.55
C PHE A 273 27.71 27.44 3.40
N THR A 274 26.79 27.22 4.34
CA THR A 274 25.49 27.87 4.36
C THR A 274 25.15 28.35 5.77
N ASN A 275 24.22 29.29 5.86
CA ASN A 275 23.67 29.81 7.11
C ASN A 275 22.20 29.43 7.28
N LEU A 276 21.56 29.93 8.31
CA LEU A 276 20.14 29.72 8.61
C LEU A 276 19.22 30.15 7.44
N ASP A 277 19.52 31.26 6.79
CA ASP A 277 18.68 31.78 5.71
C ASP A 277 18.76 30.90 4.47
N GLY A 278 19.95 30.41 4.14
CA GLY A 278 20.11 29.42 3.06
C GLY A 278 19.31 28.14 3.30
N MET A 279 19.30 27.63 4.53
CA MET A 279 18.50 26.45 4.90
C MET A 279 17.00 26.75 4.92
N ARG A 280 16.56 27.96 5.31
CA ARG A 280 15.16 28.38 5.25
C ARG A 280 14.63 28.42 3.82
N ILE A 281 15.40 28.92 2.87
CA ILE A 281 15.01 28.93 1.44
C ILE A 281 14.72 27.51 0.97
N LEU A 282 15.56 26.56 1.33
CA LEU A 282 15.37 25.16 1.00
C LEU A 282 14.07 24.62 1.62
N GLN A 283 13.78 24.97 2.87
CA GLN A 283 12.57 24.61 3.59
C GLN A 283 11.30 25.18 2.95
N THR A 284 11.29 26.45 2.59
CA THR A 284 10.09 27.14 2.07
C THR A 284 9.76 26.73 0.64
N THR A 285 10.75 26.34 -0.16
CA THR A 285 10.54 25.90 -1.54
C THR A 285 10.01 24.46 -1.64
N LEU A 286 10.31 23.62 -0.68
CA LEU A 286 9.87 22.23 -0.66
C LEU A 286 8.34 22.07 -0.55
N PRO A 287 7.62 22.68 0.41
CA PRO A 287 6.16 22.60 0.51
C PRO A 287 5.42 23.14 -0.72
N TYR A 288 5.90 24.21 -1.33
CA TYR A 288 5.31 24.77 -2.53
C TYR A 288 5.34 23.81 -3.71
N LYS A 289 6.46 23.11 -3.91
CA LYS A 289 6.58 22.08 -4.97
C LYS A 289 5.82 20.79 -4.66
N VAL A 290 5.61 20.46 -3.38
CA VAL A 290 4.80 19.30 -2.98
C VAL A 290 3.31 19.54 -3.22
N SER A 291 2.81 20.75 -3.02
CA SER A 291 1.40 21.08 -3.28
C SER A 291 1.01 20.88 -4.75
N THR A 292 1.94 21.04 -5.69
CA THR A 292 1.71 20.80 -7.12
C THR A 292 1.63 19.31 -7.48
N LEU A 293 2.15 18.41 -6.66
CA LEU A 293 2.07 16.95 -6.87
C LEU A 293 0.78 16.32 -6.31
N ALA A 294 0.10 17.01 -5.41
CA ALA A 294 -1.08 16.51 -4.72
C ALA A 294 -2.41 16.91 -5.39
N SER A 295 -2.39 17.59 -6.53
CA SER A 295 -3.62 18.00 -7.23
C SER A 295 -4.27 16.87 -8.03
N PRO A 296 -5.57 16.65 -7.83
CA PRO A 296 -6.65 17.50 -8.26
C PRO A 296 -7.12 18.43 -7.13
N PRO A 297 -7.85 19.53 -7.44
CA PRO A 297 -8.10 20.60 -6.51
C PRO A 297 -8.97 20.12 -5.36
N ASN A 298 -8.58 20.42 -4.13
CA ASN A 298 -9.29 20.23 -2.87
C ASN A 298 -8.95 18.96 -2.06
N THR A 299 -7.72 18.75 -1.66
CA THR A 299 -7.36 18.27 -0.31
C THR A 299 -5.89 17.85 -0.27
N ALA A 300 -5.02 18.76 0.10
CA ALA A 300 -3.67 18.41 0.54
C ALA A 300 -3.76 17.99 2.02
N VAL A 301 -3.78 16.71 2.29
CA VAL A 301 -3.58 16.19 3.64
C VAL A 301 -2.19 15.54 3.68
N VAL A 302 -1.22 16.30 4.13
CA VAL A 302 0.12 15.79 4.43
C VAL A 302 0.08 15.18 5.83
N TYR A 303 -0.12 13.86 5.93
CA TYR A 303 0.03 13.14 7.18
C TYR A 303 1.43 12.55 7.30
N GLY A 304 2.16 12.96 8.35
CA GLY A 304 3.18 12.15 8.99
C GLY A 304 4.57 12.16 8.36
N MET A 305 5.16 13.33 8.17
CA MET A 305 6.58 13.55 8.42
C MET A 305 6.70 14.38 9.68
N ASP A 306 6.98 13.74 10.80
CA ASP A 306 6.92 14.38 12.11
C ASP A 306 8.07 15.36 12.36
N THR A 307 9.10 15.39 11.55
CA THR A 307 10.12 16.45 11.66
C THR A 307 11.04 16.46 10.43
N VAL A 308 11.13 17.57 9.77
CA VAL A 308 12.27 17.88 8.90
C VAL A 308 13.20 18.73 9.73
N VAL A 309 14.31 18.18 10.19
CA VAL A 309 15.31 18.90 10.98
C VAL A 309 16.31 19.52 10.04
N TYR A 310 16.32 20.84 9.99
CA TYR A 310 17.30 21.61 9.23
C TYR A 310 18.32 22.19 10.21
N ARG A 311 19.60 21.92 9.99
CA ARG A 311 20.67 22.55 10.73
C ARG A 311 21.73 23.11 9.79
N SER A 312 22.02 24.40 9.93
CA SER A 312 23.22 25.00 9.41
C SER A 312 24.36 24.71 10.40
N MET A 313 25.52 24.35 9.91
CA MET A 313 26.72 24.26 10.73
C MET A 313 27.52 25.55 10.58
N PRO A 314 27.75 26.33 11.68
CA PRO A 314 28.82 27.31 11.68
C PRO A 314 30.16 26.56 11.56
N PHE A 315 31.11 27.18 10.89
CA PHE A 315 32.51 26.71 10.91
C PHE A 315 32.92 26.45 12.35
N LEU A 316 33.28 25.22 12.69
CA LEU A 316 33.98 24.93 13.92
C LEU A 316 35.41 25.47 13.73
N SER A 317 35.66 26.68 14.27
CA SER A 317 37.04 27.06 14.62
C SER A 317 37.48 26.16 15.76
N TYR A 318 38.59 25.49 15.57
CA TYR A 318 39.30 24.75 16.62
C TYR A 318 39.69 25.68 17.74
#